data_a82ed4a140a787ffe19bbc471129517d
#
_entry.id   a82ed4a140a787ffe19bbc471129517d
#
_cell.length_a   1.000
_cell.length_b   1.000
_cell.length_c   1.000
_cell.angle_alpha   90.00
_cell.angle_beta   90.00
_cell.angle_gamma   90.00
#
_symmetry.space_group_name_H-M   'P 1'
#
loop_
_entity.id
_entity.type
_entity.pdbx_description
1 polymer ?
#
loop_
_entity_poly.entity_id
_entity_poly.type
_entity_poly.pdbx_seq_one_letter_code
_entity_poly.pdbx_strand_id
1 'polypeptide(L)'
;MTSSVEFVVDSAWPAPWPKSHDGEKESFVKARELTLNIVQWLARIANSYVADRSTKDRLTLDFRTDRSFVTKTFEHGLALELRLPSLEMQFQERGKLVPHILDPEERSPAEVEAWILVELLHRGLDRDRFSKSLPYTITNLMSGDAEDYSPQACAEGLAQLTAWFCAASAVLSRHGRVVCAPQTLTLGVASGPGTPEVGFSPGNTERDEPHFFTDPYNDRERRVLTASELANEKDPAAAAAQFIKRA
;
A
#
# COMPACT_ATOMS: atom_id res chain seq x y z
N MET A 1 -14.81 33.87 10.59
CA MET A 1 -14.88 33.63 9.14
C MET A 1 -13.95 32.45 8.87
N THR A 2 -14.49 31.23 8.89
CA THR A 2 -13.78 29.98 8.67
C THR A 2 -13.78 29.71 7.17
N SER A 3 -12.63 29.87 6.53
CA SER A 3 -12.43 29.53 5.12
C SER A 3 -12.30 28.01 5.01
N SER A 4 -13.35 27.36 4.51
CA SER A 4 -13.31 25.97 4.10
C SER A 4 -12.46 25.89 2.83
N VAL A 5 -11.32 25.21 2.93
CA VAL A 5 -10.54 24.85 1.75
C VAL A 5 -11.29 23.69 1.09
N GLU A 6 -12.06 23.98 0.04
CA GLU A 6 -12.58 22.97 -0.87
C GLU A 6 -11.40 22.31 -1.58
N PHE A 7 -11.14 21.06 -1.26
CA PHE A 7 -10.31 20.20 -2.08
C PHE A 7 -11.05 19.94 -3.40
N VAL A 8 -10.64 20.59 -4.45
CA VAL A 8 -11.02 20.25 -5.82
C VAL A 8 -10.47 18.85 -6.08
N VAL A 9 -11.32 17.85 -5.96
CA VAL A 9 -11.02 16.50 -6.45
C VAL A 9 -10.99 16.61 -7.96
N ASP A 10 -9.79 16.63 -8.52
CA ASP A 10 -9.60 16.54 -9.97
C ASP A 10 -10.18 15.18 -10.42
N SER A 11 -11.34 15.24 -11.07
CA SER A 11 -12.15 14.11 -11.47
C SER A 11 -11.61 13.38 -12.72
N ALA A 12 -10.30 13.48 -12.97
CA ALA A 12 -9.61 12.79 -14.04
C ALA A 12 -9.26 11.33 -13.66
N TRP A 13 -10.26 10.58 -13.21
CA TRP A 13 -10.16 9.14 -13.12
C TRP A 13 -11.27 8.54 -13.99
N PRO A 14 -10.91 8.14 -15.21
CA PRO A 14 -10.89 6.72 -15.49
C PRO A 14 -9.65 6.34 -16.31
N ALA A 15 -8.58 5.91 -15.64
CA ALA A 15 -7.72 4.97 -16.32
C ALA A 15 -8.57 3.76 -16.72
N PRO A 16 -8.32 3.16 -17.90
CA PRO A 16 -9.05 1.95 -18.27
C PRO A 16 -8.87 0.93 -17.17
N TRP A 17 -9.94 0.20 -16.85
CA TRP A 17 -9.90 -0.87 -15.86
C TRP A 17 -8.74 -1.82 -16.18
N PRO A 18 -7.90 -2.20 -15.21
CA PRO A 18 -6.75 -3.05 -15.46
C PRO A 18 -7.20 -4.38 -16.09
N LYS A 19 -6.52 -4.78 -17.16
CA LYS A 19 -6.74 -6.07 -17.80
C LYS A 19 -5.70 -7.05 -17.28
N SER A 20 -6.14 -8.27 -16.96
CA SER A 20 -5.22 -9.38 -16.72
C SER A 20 -4.71 -9.87 -18.08
N HIS A 21 -3.40 -9.87 -18.28
CA HIS A 21 -2.76 -10.44 -19.48
C HIS A 21 -1.92 -11.64 -19.05
N ASP A 22 -2.15 -12.79 -19.68
CA ASP A 22 -1.45 -14.03 -19.33
C ASP A 22 0.08 -13.94 -19.54
N GLY A 23 0.55 -13.07 -20.44
CA GLY A 23 1.99 -12.86 -20.72
C GLY A 23 2.74 -12.02 -19.66
N GLU A 24 2.02 -11.31 -18.80
CA GLU A 24 2.59 -10.37 -17.81
C GLU A 24 2.60 -10.94 -16.38
N LYS A 25 2.13 -12.17 -16.21
CA LYS A 25 1.92 -12.76 -14.88
C LYS A 25 3.22 -12.81 -14.05
N GLU A 26 4.34 -13.19 -14.64
CA GLU A 26 5.62 -13.28 -13.93
C GLU A 26 6.11 -11.90 -13.47
N SER A 27 6.04 -10.88 -14.35
CA SER A 27 6.41 -9.51 -14.02
C SER A 27 5.51 -8.94 -12.91
N PHE A 28 4.20 -9.23 -12.96
CA PHE A 28 3.25 -8.81 -11.93
C PHE A 28 3.54 -9.45 -10.56
N VAL A 29 3.84 -10.75 -10.53
CA VAL A 29 4.20 -11.45 -9.28
C VAL A 29 5.48 -10.87 -8.69
N LYS A 30 6.52 -10.66 -9.50
CA LYS A 30 7.77 -10.00 -9.08
C LYS A 30 7.52 -8.59 -8.55
N ALA A 31 6.70 -7.80 -9.22
CA ALA A 31 6.34 -6.45 -8.79
C ALA A 31 5.62 -6.45 -7.44
N ARG A 32 4.69 -7.40 -7.23
CA ARG A 32 3.97 -7.58 -5.97
C ARG A 32 4.93 -7.95 -4.84
N GLU A 33 5.83 -8.92 -5.07
CA GLU A 33 6.83 -9.35 -4.08
C GLU A 33 7.82 -8.23 -3.74
N LEU A 34 8.30 -7.51 -4.75
CA LEU A 34 9.17 -6.36 -4.55
C LEU A 34 8.49 -5.25 -3.75
N THR A 35 7.25 -4.91 -4.13
CA THR A 35 6.46 -3.91 -3.39
C THR A 35 6.22 -4.35 -1.95
N LEU A 36 5.91 -5.65 -1.74
CA LEU A 36 5.75 -6.22 -0.40
C LEU A 36 7.03 -6.08 0.44
N ASN A 37 8.19 -6.29 -0.15
CA ASN A 37 9.49 -6.12 0.51
C ASN A 37 9.76 -4.65 0.89
N ILE A 38 9.59 -3.73 -0.05
CA ILE A 38 9.91 -2.32 0.17
C ILE A 38 8.93 -1.65 1.14
N VAL A 39 7.64 -1.97 1.07
CA VAL A 39 6.64 -1.40 1.99
C VAL A 39 6.91 -1.75 3.47
N GLN A 40 7.70 -2.80 3.74
CA GLN A 40 8.07 -3.14 5.12
C GLN A 40 8.92 -2.05 5.78
N TRP A 41 9.60 -1.20 5.02
CA TRP A 41 10.31 -0.07 5.60
C TRP A 41 9.35 0.95 6.21
N LEU A 42 8.20 1.19 5.58
CA LEU A 42 7.14 2.01 6.16
C LEU A 42 6.57 1.38 7.42
N ALA A 43 6.34 0.06 7.40
CA ALA A 43 5.84 -0.68 8.56
C ALA A 43 6.83 -0.64 9.74
N ARG A 44 8.14 -0.73 9.49
CA ARG A 44 9.20 -0.62 10.51
C ARG A 44 9.24 0.78 11.14
N ILE A 45 9.15 1.83 10.33
CA ILE A 45 9.05 3.21 10.79
C ILE A 45 7.78 3.38 11.65
N ALA A 46 6.64 2.92 11.14
CA ALA A 46 5.38 3.02 11.87
C ALA A 46 5.44 2.25 13.20
N ASN A 47 6.03 1.04 13.21
CA ASN A 47 6.19 0.25 14.43
C ASN A 47 7.08 0.92 15.48
N SER A 48 8.10 1.66 15.03
CA SER A 48 9.10 2.31 15.90
C SER A 48 8.64 3.66 16.45
N TYR A 49 7.88 4.45 15.68
CA TYR A 49 7.65 5.86 15.99
C TYR A 49 6.18 6.26 16.11
N VAL A 50 5.23 5.53 15.51
CA VAL A 50 3.80 5.86 15.64
C VAL A 50 3.29 5.48 17.02
N ALA A 51 2.71 6.45 17.75
CA ALA A 51 2.29 6.31 19.14
C ALA A 51 0.90 5.68 19.33
N ASP A 52 0.38 4.97 18.34
CA ASP A 52 -0.94 4.34 18.44
C ASP A 52 -0.93 3.10 19.36
N ARG A 53 -1.99 2.92 20.15
CA ARG A 53 -2.09 1.82 21.13
C ARG A 53 -2.30 0.47 20.47
N SER A 54 -3.04 0.42 19.37
CA SER A 54 -3.30 -0.79 18.62
C SER A 54 -2.18 -1.06 17.62
N THR A 55 -1.59 -2.25 17.65
CA THR A 55 -0.59 -2.67 16.66
C THR A 55 -1.15 -2.63 15.23
N LYS A 56 -2.39 -3.10 15.03
CA LYS A 56 -3.07 -3.06 13.72
C LYS A 56 -3.17 -1.62 13.23
N ASP A 57 -3.67 -0.71 14.05
CA ASP A 57 -3.87 0.68 13.64
C ASP A 57 -2.54 1.41 13.40
N ARG A 58 -1.53 1.12 14.24
CA ARG A 58 -0.19 1.71 14.11
C ARG A 58 0.46 1.39 12.76
N LEU A 59 0.37 0.13 12.32
CA LEU A 59 1.01 -0.38 11.11
C LEU A 59 0.21 -0.10 9.84
N THR A 60 -1.08 0.22 9.96
CA THR A 60 -1.92 0.53 8.80
C THR A 60 -1.43 1.78 8.09
N LEU A 61 -1.22 1.67 6.79
CA LEU A 61 -0.79 2.76 5.92
C LEU A 61 -2.00 3.40 5.22
N ASP A 62 -1.95 4.69 4.96
CA ASP A 62 -2.91 5.35 4.06
C ASP A 62 -2.53 5.05 2.62
N PHE A 63 -3.51 4.73 1.78
CA PHE A 63 -3.33 4.74 0.33
C PHE A 63 -3.99 5.99 -0.25
N ARG A 64 -3.18 6.85 -0.88
CA ARG A 64 -3.60 8.16 -1.38
C ARG A 64 -3.88 8.16 -2.88
N THR A 65 -4.63 9.15 -3.32
CA THR A 65 -4.98 9.36 -4.74
C THR A 65 -3.78 9.64 -5.64
N ASP A 66 -2.67 10.12 -5.07
CA ASP A 66 -1.39 10.31 -5.75
C ASP A 66 -0.59 9.01 -5.92
N ARG A 67 -1.21 7.87 -5.65
CA ARG A 67 -0.63 6.52 -5.77
C ARG A 67 0.45 6.21 -4.75
N SER A 68 0.35 6.77 -3.56
CA SER A 68 1.33 6.55 -2.51
C SER A 68 0.75 5.80 -1.31
N PHE A 69 1.61 4.99 -0.68
CA PHE A 69 1.42 4.48 0.67
C PHE A 69 2.09 5.43 1.64
N VAL A 70 1.41 5.80 2.71
CA VAL A 70 1.94 6.75 3.68
C VAL A 70 1.71 6.24 5.09
N THR A 71 2.72 6.33 5.94
CA THR A 71 2.57 6.04 7.37
C THR A 71 1.63 7.05 8.03
N LYS A 72 1.06 6.69 9.16
CA LYS A 72 0.49 7.71 10.06
C LYS A 72 1.57 8.70 10.45
N THR A 73 1.14 9.91 10.75
CA THR A 73 2.03 10.96 11.27
C THR A 73 2.56 10.56 12.64
N PHE A 74 3.86 10.73 12.84
CA PHE A 74 4.54 10.50 14.09
C PHE A 74 5.26 11.79 14.58
N GLU A 75 6.24 11.67 15.46
CA GLU A 75 6.93 12.79 16.10
C GLU A 75 7.32 13.90 15.10
N HIS A 76 7.25 15.16 15.54
CA HIS A 76 7.54 16.36 14.72
C HIS A 76 6.64 16.57 13.49
N GLY A 77 5.54 15.82 13.38
CA GLY A 77 4.66 15.86 12.21
C GLY A 77 5.20 15.15 10.99
N LEU A 78 6.10 14.16 11.21
CA LEU A 78 6.73 13.37 10.16
C LEU A 78 5.83 12.22 9.71
N ALA A 79 5.98 11.85 8.44
CA ALA A 79 5.47 10.63 7.84
C ALA A 79 6.46 10.12 6.78
N LEU A 80 6.44 8.84 6.49
CA LEU A 80 7.21 8.25 5.38
C LEU A 80 6.23 7.83 4.28
N GLU A 81 6.55 8.21 3.05
CA GLU A 81 5.80 7.91 1.83
C GLU A 81 6.56 6.94 0.94
N LEU A 82 5.83 6.04 0.28
CA LEU A 82 6.30 5.15 -0.79
C LEU A 82 5.41 5.37 -2.00
N ARG A 83 5.96 5.77 -3.14
CA ARG A 83 5.24 6.06 -4.37
C ARG A 83 5.23 4.90 -5.34
N LEU A 84 4.10 4.70 -5.99
CA LEU A 84 3.94 3.77 -7.08
C LEU A 84 3.91 4.53 -8.44
N PRO A 85 4.44 3.94 -9.51
CA PRO A 85 5.10 2.63 -9.61
C PRO A 85 6.60 2.65 -9.30
N SER A 86 7.24 3.82 -9.08
CA SER A 86 8.69 3.97 -8.95
C SER A 86 9.25 3.30 -7.69
N LEU A 87 8.44 3.06 -6.68
CA LEU A 87 8.82 2.61 -5.34
C LEU A 87 9.79 3.57 -4.62
N GLU A 88 9.87 4.82 -5.06
CA GLU A 88 10.61 5.86 -4.38
C GLU A 88 10.06 6.11 -2.97
N MET A 89 10.95 6.29 -2.02
CA MET A 89 10.61 6.66 -0.65
C MET A 89 11.03 8.09 -0.33
N GLN A 90 10.16 8.81 0.39
CA GLN A 90 10.41 10.18 0.78
C GLN A 90 9.73 10.51 2.11
N PHE A 91 10.43 11.21 2.99
CA PHE A 91 9.79 11.74 4.19
C PHE A 91 8.91 12.94 3.86
N GLN A 92 7.86 13.10 4.64
CA GLN A 92 7.03 14.30 4.70
C GLN A 92 7.18 14.92 6.08
N GLU A 93 7.24 16.25 6.14
CA GLU A 93 7.16 17.01 7.38
C GLU A 93 5.94 17.92 7.34
N ARG A 94 5.00 17.73 8.28
CA ARG A 94 3.72 18.48 8.34
C ARG A 94 2.98 18.50 6.99
N GLY A 95 2.96 17.35 6.31
CA GLY A 95 2.30 17.15 5.03
C GLY A 95 3.06 17.71 3.81
N LYS A 96 4.28 18.22 3.98
CA LYS A 96 5.13 18.69 2.88
C LYS A 96 6.27 17.69 2.64
N LEU A 97 6.51 17.38 1.38
CA LEU A 97 7.66 16.55 0.98
C LEU A 97 8.97 17.24 1.33
N VAL A 98 9.91 16.48 1.86
CA VAL A 98 11.29 16.96 2.10
C VAL A 98 12.18 16.65 0.90
N PRO A 99 13.30 17.37 0.68
CA PRO A 99 14.07 17.28 -0.56
C PRO A 99 14.72 15.93 -0.86
N HIS A 100 14.97 15.08 0.15
CA HIS A 100 15.74 13.86 -0.01
C HIS A 100 14.83 12.68 -0.37
N ILE A 101 14.96 12.22 -1.62
CA ILE A 101 14.25 11.05 -2.15
C ILE A 101 15.21 9.87 -2.15
N LEU A 102 14.76 8.69 -1.75
CA LEU A 102 15.43 7.42 -2.00
C LEU A 102 14.80 6.75 -3.22
N ASP A 103 15.59 6.57 -4.27
CA ASP A 103 15.31 5.64 -5.34
C ASP A 103 15.85 4.26 -4.92
N PRO A 104 15.01 3.20 -4.86
CA PRO A 104 15.45 1.88 -4.47
C PRO A 104 16.16 1.10 -5.59
N GLU A 105 16.19 1.59 -6.83
CA GLU A 105 16.89 0.92 -7.92
C GLU A 105 18.37 0.72 -7.58
N GLU A 106 18.88 -0.51 -7.75
CA GLU A 106 20.25 -0.90 -7.42
C GLU A 106 20.68 -0.59 -5.97
N ARG A 107 19.72 -0.66 -5.03
CA ARG A 107 19.97 -0.49 -3.59
C ARG A 107 19.68 -1.76 -2.83
N SER A 108 20.63 -2.14 -1.99
CA SER A 108 20.41 -3.23 -1.04
C SER A 108 19.49 -2.81 0.12
N PRO A 109 18.86 -3.75 0.81
CA PRO A 109 18.15 -3.47 2.06
C PRO A 109 19.00 -2.74 3.11
N ALA A 110 20.30 -3.01 3.21
CA ALA A 110 21.19 -2.34 4.15
C ALA A 110 21.43 -0.87 3.77
N GLU A 111 21.53 -0.54 2.49
CA GLU A 111 21.63 0.85 2.03
C GLU A 111 20.37 1.64 2.31
N VAL A 112 19.19 1.02 2.10
CA VAL A 112 17.90 1.63 2.46
C VAL A 112 17.80 1.87 3.96
N GLU A 113 18.23 0.90 4.78
CA GLU A 113 18.33 1.08 6.24
C GLU A 113 19.24 2.27 6.61
N ALA A 114 20.42 2.33 6.02
CA ALA A 114 21.38 3.42 6.27
C ALA A 114 20.76 4.78 5.91
N TRP A 115 20.07 4.89 4.76
CA TRP A 115 19.38 6.12 4.38
C TRP A 115 18.31 6.51 5.42
N ILE A 116 17.47 5.56 5.85
CA ILE A 116 16.44 5.80 6.88
C ILE A 116 17.09 6.34 8.16
N LEU A 117 18.15 5.70 8.65
CA LEU A 117 18.83 6.12 9.90
C LEU A 117 19.44 7.53 9.79
N VAL A 118 20.00 7.89 8.63
CA VAL A 118 20.51 9.24 8.36
C VAL A 118 19.37 10.27 8.35
N GLU A 119 18.26 9.94 7.68
CA GLU A 119 17.09 10.83 7.61
C GLU A 119 16.43 11.04 8.99
N LEU A 120 16.35 10.00 9.81
CA LEU A 120 15.87 10.10 11.19
C LEU A 120 16.77 11.02 12.04
N LEU A 121 18.09 10.87 11.92
CA LEU A 121 19.07 11.70 12.63
C LEU A 121 18.94 13.17 12.22
N HIS A 122 18.84 13.48 10.92
CA HIS A 122 18.69 14.85 10.43
C HIS A 122 17.42 15.54 10.95
N ARG A 123 16.39 14.76 11.31
CA ARG A 123 15.12 15.26 11.86
C ARG A 123 15.05 15.25 13.38
N GLY A 124 16.19 14.97 14.05
CA GLY A 124 16.27 14.96 15.50
C GLY A 124 15.53 13.81 16.17
N LEU A 125 15.27 12.73 15.44
CA LEU A 125 14.67 11.54 16.02
C LEU A 125 15.74 10.62 16.61
N ASP A 126 15.37 9.97 17.71
CA ASP A 126 16.21 8.95 18.34
C ASP A 126 16.22 7.69 17.47
N ARG A 127 17.32 7.50 16.72
CA ARG A 127 17.51 6.36 15.84
C ARG A 127 17.64 5.03 16.57
N ASP A 128 18.01 5.03 17.86
CA ASP A 128 18.14 3.80 18.64
C ASP A 128 16.76 3.16 18.93
N ARG A 129 15.69 3.91 18.74
CA ARG A 129 14.31 3.41 18.76
C ARG A 129 13.91 2.67 17.47
N PHE A 130 14.64 2.87 16.38
CA PHE A 130 14.34 2.20 15.13
C PHE A 130 14.53 0.69 15.26
N SER A 131 13.48 -0.07 14.97
CA SER A 131 13.51 -1.52 15.03
C SER A 131 13.18 -2.12 13.67
N LYS A 132 14.01 -3.06 13.22
CA LYS A 132 13.72 -3.89 12.05
C LYS A 132 12.68 -4.98 12.32
N SER A 133 12.40 -5.27 13.58
CA SER A 133 11.41 -6.27 13.97
C SER A 133 10.01 -5.81 13.66
N LEU A 134 9.22 -6.71 13.08
CA LEU A 134 7.80 -6.54 12.83
C LEU A 134 7.00 -7.55 13.65
N PRO A 135 5.76 -7.24 14.05
CA PRO A 135 4.92 -8.16 14.83
C PRO A 135 4.30 -9.28 13.97
N TYR A 136 4.82 -9.48 12.77
CA TYR A 136 4.42 -10.55 11.84
C TYR A 136 5.63 -10.99 11.00
N THR A 137 5.50 -12.13 10.34
CA THR A 137 6.53 -12.70 9.48
C THR A 137 6.17 -12.46 8.00
N ILE A 138 7.16 -12.08 7.20
CA ILE A 138 7.09 -12.03 5.73
C ILE A 138 8.01 -13.12 5.20
N THR A 139 7.46 -13.98 4.36
CA THR A 139 8.25 -14.99 3.65
C THR A 139 9.11 -14.31 2.58
N ASN A 140 10.36 -14.73 2.45
CA ASN A 140 11.32 -14.19 1.47
C ASN A 140 11.57 -12.67 1.62
N LEU A 141 11.59 -12.19 2.87
CA LEU A 141 11.95 -10.80 3.13
C LEU A 141 13.44 -10.57 2.84
N MET A 142 13.73 -9.69 1.88
CA MET A 142 15.09 -9.28 1.54
C MET A 142 15.76 -8.59 2.73
N SER A 143 17.03 -8.87 2.96
CA SER A 143 17.80 -8.32 4.08
C SER A 143 19.30 -8.32 3.81
N GLY A 144 20.04 -7.38 4.42
CA GLY A 144 21.50 -7.26 4.24
C GLY A 144 21.87 -6.71 2.86
N ASP A 145 23.03 -7.14 2.36
CA ASP A 145 23.64 -6.65 1.10
C ASP A 145 23.72 -7.75 0.01
N ALA A 146 23.00 -8.87 0.19
CA ALA A 146 23.12 -10.01 -0.73
C ALA A 146 22.38 -9.81 -2.06
N GLU A 147 21.35 -9.00 -2.04
CA GLU A 147 20.47 -8.70 -3.18
C GLU A 147 20.07 -7.24 -3.18
N ASP A 148 20.00 -6.63 -4.37
CA ASP A 148 19.50 -5.27 -4.55
C ASP A 148 18.04 -5.28 -5.00
N TYR A 149 17.32 -4.23 -4.65
CA TYR A 149 16.02 -3.95 -5.22
C TYR A 149 16.17 -3.55 -6.69
N SER A 150 15.30 -4.07 -7.55
CA SER A 150 15.33 -3.80 -8.99
C SER A 150 13.93 -3.49 -9.54
N PRO A 151 13.35 -2.34 -9.22
CA PRO A 151 12.07 -1.88 -9.77
C PRO A 151 12.00 -1.92 -11.29
N GLN A 152 13.06 -1.53 -11.98
CA GLN A 152 13.11 -1.50 -13.44
C GLN A 152 12.95 -2.90 -14.06
N ALA A 153 13.46 -3.94 -13.39
CA ALA A 153 13.35 -5.32 -13.88
C ALA A 153 11.88 -5.83 -13.91
N CYS A 154 10.95 -5.18 -13.20
CA CYS A 154 9.53 -5.51 -13.20
C CYS A 154 8.62 -4.28 -13.43
N ALA A 155 9.10 -3.29 -14.18
CA ALA A 155 8.42 -2.00 -14.39
C ALA A 155 6.99 -2.15 -14.96
N GLU A 156 6.77 -3.08 -15.90
CA GLU A 156 5.44 -3.37 -16.44
C GLU A 156 4.50 -3.94 -15.36
N GLY A 157 5.00 -4.87 -14.56
CA GLY A 157 4.25 -5.43 -13.43
C GLY A 157 3.94 -4.37 -12.37
N LEU A 158 4.87 -3.44 -12.08
CA LEU A 158 4.64 -2.32 -11.17
C LEU A 158 3.58 -1.35 -11.72
N ALA A 159 3.59 -1.06 -13.00
CA ALA A 159 2.56 -0.25 -13.64
C ALA A 159 1.17 -0.92 -13.53
N GLN A 160 1.10 -2.23 -13.78
CA GLN A 160 -0.13 -3.00 -13.68
C GLN A 160 -0.62 -3.08 -12.22
N LEU A 161 0.28 -3.35 -11.26
CA LEU A 161 -0.04 -3.36 -9.83
C LEU A 161 -0.58 -2.02 -9.36
N THR A 162 0.06 -0.92 -9.80
CA THR A 162 -0.40 0.44 -9.53
C THR A 162 -1.80 0.67 -10.08
N ALA A 163 -2.08 0.26 -11.32
CA ALA A 163 -3.39 0.40 -11.92
C ALA A 163 -4.47 -0.35 -11.12
N TRP A 164 -4.17 -1.56 -10.62
CA TRP A 164 -5.08 -2.31 -9.74
C TRP A 164 -5.32 -1.61 -8.41
N PHE A 165 -4.29 -1.12 -7.75
CA PHE A 165 -4.45 -0.36 -6.50
C PHE A 165 -5.29 0.89 -6.69
N CYS A 166 -5.09 1.59 -7.78
CA CYS A 166 -5.87 2.77 -8.12
C CYS A 166 -7.34 2.43 -8.39
N ALA A 167 -7.62 1.43 -9.22
CA ALA A 167 -8.99 1.00 -9.50
C ALA A 167 -9.70 0.53 -8.22
N ALA A 168 -9.01 -0.26 -7.39
CA ALA A 168 -9.54 -0.71 -6.12
C ALA A 168 -9.80 0.45 -5.15
N SER A 169 -8.85 1.39 -5.03
CA SER A 169 -9.02 2.58 -4.21
C SER A 169 -10.21 3.42 -4.63
N ALA A 170 -10.45 3.60 -5.94
CA ALA A 170 -11.60 4.35 -6.46
C ALA A 170 -12.95 3.68 -6.09
N VAL A 171 -13.00 2.34 -6.04
CA VAL A 171 -14.19 1.61 -5.59
C VAL A 171 -14.37 1.73 -4.08
N LEU A 172 -13.29 1.44 -3.31
CA LEU A 172 -13.33 1.38 -1.85
C LEU A 172 -13.55 2.75 -1.20
N SER A 173 -13.02 3.83 -1.78
CA SER A 173 -13.14 5.20 -1.24
C SER A 173 -14.59 5.69 -1.13
N ARG A 174 -15.52 5.09 -1.87
CA ARG A 174 -16.96 5.36 -1.74
C ARG A 174 -17.56 4.87 -0.42
N HIS A 175 -16.83 4.00 0.28
CA HIS A 175 -17.26 3.39 1.54
C HIS A 175 -16.47 3.92 2.75
N GLY A 176 -15.41 4.69 2.54
CA GLY A 176 -14.60 5.30 3.59
C GLY A 176 -13.14 5.52 3.20
N ARG A 177 -12.33 5.85 4.19
CA ARG A 177 -10.88 6.04 4.00
C ARG A 177 -10.22 4.71 3.64
N VAL A 178 -9.47 4.72 2.53
CA VAL A 178 -8.76 3.53 2.06
C VAL A 178 -7.42 3.41 2.78
N VAL A 179 -7.16 2.24 3.30
CA VAL A 179 -5.95 1.91 4.05
C VAL A 179 -5.33 0.62 3.53
N CYS A 180 -4.03 0.48 3.73
CA CYS A 180 -3.28 -0.72 3.35
C CYS A 180 -2.75 -1.45 4.57
N ALA A 181 -2.91 -2.78 4.60
CA ALA A 181 -2.22 -3.67 5.51
C ALA A 181 -0.86 -4.06 4.89
N PRO A 182 0.28 -3.57 5.40
CA PRO A 182 1.58 -3.77 4.77
C PRO A 182 2.04 -5.23 4.76
N GLN A 183 1.53 -6.07 5.64
CA GLN A 183 1.86 -7.50 5.70
C GLN A 183 1.35 -8.31 4.51
N THR A 184 0.33 -7.84 3.80
CA THR A 184 -0.33 -8.54 2.69
C THR A 184 -0.55 -7.67 1.47
N LEU A 185 -0.18 -6.39 1.51
CA LEU A 185 -0.53 -5.36 0.51
C LEU A 185 -2.04 -5.23 0.26
N THR A 186 -2.87 -5.67 1.18
CA THR A 186 -4.31 -5.61 1.04
C THR A 186 -4.82 -4.19 1.30
N LEU A 187 -5.60 -3.64 0.37
CA LEU A 187 -6.37 -2.42 0.61
C LEU A 187 -7.69 -2.79 1.30
N GLY A 188 -8.09 -1.97 2.26
CA GLY A 188 -9.37 -2.09 2.94
C GLY A 188 -9.96 -0.73 3.24
N VAL A 189 -11.22 -0.70 3.68
CA VAL A 189 -11.84 0.49 4.23
C VAL A 189 -11.59 0.53 5.72
N ALA A 190 -11.12 1.68 6.24
CA ALA A 190 -10.98 1.86 7.68
C ALA A 190 -12.37 1.80 8.33
N SER A 191 -12.64 0.69 9.00
CA SER A 191 -13.93 0.38 9.61
C SER A 191 -13.82 0.28 11.13
N GLY A 192 -14.90 0.60 11.85
CA GLY A 192 -14.99 0.41 13.29
C GLY A 192 -15.16 -1.07 13.68
N PRO A 193 -15.08 -1.39 14.99
CA PRO A 193 -15.34 -2.73 15.48
C PRO A 193 -16.74 -3.23 15.05
N GLY A 194 -16.79 -4.46 14.54
CA GLY A 194 -18.07 -5.11 14.19
C GLY A 194 -18.61 -4.80 12.79
N THR A 195 -17.88 -4.06 11.96
CA THR A 195 -18.23 -3.88 10.54
C THR A 195 -17.56 -4.95 9.69
N PRO A 196 -18.24 -5.46 8.62
CA PRO A 196 -17.63 -6.39 7.67
C PRO A 196 -16.33 -5.80 7.10
N GLU A 197 -15.28 -6.59 7.00
CA GLU A 197 -14.10 -6.18 6.27
C GLU A 197 -14.38 -6.28 4.77
N VAL A 198 -14.25 -5.17 4.08
CA VAL A 198 -14.29 -5.11 2.63
C VAL A 198 -12.95 -4.62 2.11
N GLY A 199 -12.45 -5.22 1.05
CA GLY A 199 -11.13 -4.88 0.58
C GLY A 199 -10.78 -5.43 -0.79
N PHE A 200 -9.52 -5.21 -1.14
CA PHE A 200 -8.89 -5.67 -2.36
C PHE A 200 -7.52 -6.27 -2.01
N SER A 201 -7.22 -7.42 -2.59
CA SER A 201 -5.91 -8.07 -2.54
C SER A 201 -5.29 -8.09 -3.94
N PRO A 202 -3.98 -7.77 -4.08
CA PRO A 202 -3.29 -7.93 -5.36
C PRO A 202 -2.96 -9.39 -5.70
N GLY A 203 -3.48 -10.32 -4.91
CA GLY A 203 -3.18 -11.75 -4.96
C GLY A 203 -2.19 -12.17 -3.86
N ASN A 204 -2.17 -13.45 -3.57
CA ASN A 204 -1.29 -14.09 -2.60
C ASN A 204 -1.01 -15.55 -3.02
N THR A 205 -0.39 -16.34 -2.13
CA THR A 205 -0.08 -17.77 -2.37
C THR A 205 -1.31 -18.66 -2.53
N GLU A 206 -2.45 -18.28 -1.93
CA GLU A 206 -3.70 -19.05 -2.03
C GLU A 206 -4.47 -18.68 -3.31
N ARG A 207 -4.40 -17.41 -3.71
CA ARG A 207 -5.05 -16.87 -4.90
C ARG A 207 -4.12 -15.88 -5.58
N ASP A 208 -3.51 -16.30 -6.66
CA ASP A 208 -2.45 -15.58 -7.35
C ASP A 208 -2.93 -14.39 -8.22
N GLU A 209 -4.23 -14.19 -8.36
CA GLU A 209 -4.81 -13.08 -9.12
C GLU A 209 -5.38 -11.98 -8.21
N PRO A 210 -5.41 -10.72 -8.69
CA PRO A 210 -6.07 -9.63 -7.99
C PRO A 210 -7.55 -9.93 -7.76
N HIS A 211 -8.07 -9.56 -6.58
CA HIS A 211 -9.48 -9.81 -6.25
C HIS A 211 -10.00 -8.85 -5.17
N PHE A 212 -11.27 -8.52 -5.26
CA PHE A 212 -12.02 -7.92 -4.17
C PHE A 212 -12.52 -9.01 -3.23
N PHE A 213 -12.66 -8.67 -1.96
CA PHE A 213 -13.22 -9.58 -0.97
C PHE A 213 -14.16 -8.87 0.00
N THR A 214 -15.07 -9.63 0.57
CA THR A 214 -15.86 -9.23 1.72
C THR A 214 -15.73 -10.30 2.78
N ASP A 215 -15.37 -9.90 4.00
CA ASP A 215 -15.24 -10.80 5.14
C ASP A 215 -16.39 -10.49 6.12
N PRO A 216 -17.47 -11.28 6.09
CA PRO A 216 -18.65 -11.01 6.90
C PRO A 216 -18.37 -11.33 8.38
N TYR A 217 -18.83 -10.45 9.27
CA TYR A 217 -18.60 -10.51 10.71
C TYR A 217 -19.14 -11.79 11.43
N ASN A 218 -20.01 -12.57 10.78
CA ASN A 218 -20.69 -13.71 11.41
C ASN A 218 -20.59 -14.97 10.55
N ASP A 219 -19.58 -15.80 10.73
CA ASP A 219 -19.44 -17.18 10.20
C ASP A 219 -19.96 -17.46 8.76
N ARG A 220 -20.19 -16.43 7.98
CA ARG A 220 -20.49 -16.55 6.56
C ARG A 220 -19.19 -16.70 5.79
N GLU A 221 -19.23 -17.51 4.75
CA GLU A 221 -18.06 -17.68 3.88
C GLU A 221 -17.62 -16.35 3.27
N ARG A 222 -16.31 -16.13 3.30
CA ARG A 222 -15.65 -15.00 2.62
C ARG A 222 -16.02 -15.03 1.14
N ARG A 223 -16.61 -13.94 0.65
CA ARG A 223 -16.94 -13.79 -0.78
C ARG A 223 -15.78 -13.13 -1.49
N VAL A 224 -15.54 -13.55 -2.71
CA VAL A 224 -14.45 -13.06 -3.55
C VAL A 224 -15.00 -12.73 -4.93
N LEU A 225 -14.50 -11.67 -5.55
CA LEU A 225 -14.73 -11.28 -6.94
C LEU A 225 -13.36 -11.06 -7.60
N THR A 226 -13.00 -11.95 -8.50
CA THR A 226 -11.66 -12.05 -9.07
C THR A 226 -11.46 -11.13 -10.28
N ALA A 227 -10.17 -10.87 -10.63
CA ALA A 227 -9.82 -10.15 -11.85
C ALA A 227 -10.35 -10.86 -13.10
N SER A 228 -10.30 -12.19 -13.12
CA SER A 228 -10.82 -13.00 -14.23
C SER A 228 -12.34 -12.88 -14.40
N GLU A 229 -13.11 -12.84 -13.29
CA GLU A 229 -14.55 -12.60 -13.33
C GLU A 229 -14.85 -11.17 -13.80
N LEU A 230 -14.12 -10.17 -13.27
CA LEU A 230 -14.28 -8.77 -13.67
C LEU A 230 -13.97 -8.53 -15.16
N ALA A 231 -13.04 -9.29 -15.75
CA ALA A 231 -12.70 -9.17 -17.17
C ALA A 231 -13.87 -9.54 -18.10
N ASN A 232 -14.83 -10.32 -17.60
CA ASN A 232 -16.04 -10.71 -18.36
C ASN A 232 -17.20 -9.72 -18.20
N GLU A 233 -17.07 -8.74 -17.31
CA GLU A 233 -18.11 -7.75 -17.06
C GLU A 233 -18.06 -6.60 -18.08
N LYS A 234 -19.22 -6.10 -18.49
CA LYS A 234 -19.31 -4.93 -19.37
C LYS A 234 -18.81 -3.65 -18.70
N ASP A 235 -19.02 -3.55 -17.39
CA ASP A 235 -18.54 -2.46 -16.53
C ASP A 235 -17.95 -3.06 -15.25
N PRO A 236 -16.65 -3.40 -15.28
CA PRO A 236 -15.96 -3.99 -14.14
C PRO A 236 -16.00 -3.11 -12.88
N ALA A 237 -15.95 -1.78 -13.05
CA ALA A 237 -16.00 -0.85 -11.92
C ALA A 237 -17.36 -0.86 -11.22
N ALA A 238 -18.46 -0.91 -12.00
CA ALA A 238 -19.79 -1.03 -11.45
C ALA A 238 -20.00 -2.41 -10.78
N ALA A 239 -19.49 -3.49 -11.39
CA ALA A 239 -19.56 -4.83 -10.81
C ALA A 239 -18.83 -4.92 -9.46
N ALA A 240 -17.60 -4.38 -9.37
CA ALA A 240 -16.84 -4.31 -8.13
C ALA A 240 -17.56 -3.46 -7.06
N ALA A 241 -18.08 -2.29 -7.42
CA ALA A 241 -18.82 -1.45 -6.49
C ALA A 241 -20.10 -2.14 -5.97
N GLN A 242 -20.82 -2.88 -6.85
CA GLN A 242 -22.00 -3.63 -6.45
C GLN A 242 -21.63 -4.81 -5.53
N PHE A 243 -20.52 -5.49 -5.81
CA PHE A 243 -20.01 -6.56 -4.96
C PHE A 243 -19.75 -6.08 -3.54
N ILE A 244 -19.02 -4.97 -3.38
CA ILE A 244 -18.71 -4.35 -2.08
C ILE A 244 -19.97 -3.87 -1.35
N LYS A 245 -20.93 -3.28 -2.08
CA LYS A 245 -22.19 -2.78 -1.48
C LYS A 245 -23.06 -3.89 -0.88
N ARG A 246 -22.88 -5.15 -1.31
CA ARG A 246 -23.65 -6.31 -0.83
C ARG A 246 -22.99 -7.01 0.37
N ALA A 247 -21.90 -6.45 0.93
CA ALA A 247 -21.20 -6.94 2.12
C ALA A 247 -21.95 -6.60 3.47
#